data_56fcd36baf6e16a799948aeed91456eb
#
_entry.id   56fcd36baf6e16a799948aeed91456eb
#
_cell.length_a   1.000
_cell.length_b   1.000
_cell.length_c   1.000
_cell.angle_alpha   90.00
_cell.angle_beta   90.00
_cell.angle_gamma   90.00
#
_symmetry.space_group_name_H-M   'P 1'
#
loop_
_entity.id
_entity.type
_entity.pdbx_description
1 polymer ?
#
loop_
_entity_poly.entity_id
_entity_poly.type
_entity_poly.pdbx_seq_one_letter_code
_entity_poly.pdbx_strand_id
1 'polypeptide(L)'
;YVVLSLSFESADEYFHSLYSLAEGLVMDIGDCLQEQEVSETILKEWNEPLSERFPMRSLGIKISNLCRNCEKKVVLMIDEVDKSSDNQIFLSFLGLLREKYLRWQQGKDVTFQSVILAGVYDVKTLKIKMHPGEESKYNSPWNIAADFTLDMSFSTDDIISMLREYSEDYVVDMNIPDISQMIYDYTSGYPYLVSKICQLVDERIVGTDSFSNRKDAWTREGLLAAIKLLSKESNTL
;
A
#
# COMPACT_ATOMS: atom_id res chain seq x y z
N TYR A 1 -17.08 -9.97 -5.50
CA TYR A 1 -16.12 -9.15 -6.25
C TYR A 1 -15.08 -10.05 -6.90
N VAL A 2 -14.51 -9.59 -8.02
CA VAL A 2 -13.20 -10.02 -8.53
C VAL A 2 -12.21 -8.96 -8.08
N VAL A 3 -11.15 -9.35 -7.37
CA VAL A 3 -10.16 -8.42 -6.82
C VAL A 3 -8.85 -8.60 -7.57
N LEU A 4 -8.42 -7.58 -8.27
CA LEU A 4 -7.15 -7.53 -8.98
C LEU A 4 -6.14 -6.84 -8.06
N SER A 5 -5.21 -7.59 -7.50
CA SER A 5 -4.21 -7.08 -6.55
C SER A 5 -2.84 -7.06 -7.21
N LEU A 6 -2.31 -5.88 -7.45
CA LEU A 6 -1.03 -5.64 -8.12
C LEU A 6 -0.06 -4.97 -7.16
N SER A 7 1.25 -5.11 -7.42
CA SER A 7 2.30 -4.36 -6.73
C SER A 7 3.29 -3.78 -7.74
N PHE A 8 3.65 -2.52 -7.54
CA PHE A 8 4.69 -1.88 -8.35
C PHE A 8 6.09 -1.99 -7.71
N GLU A 9 6.25 -2.88 -6.71
CA GLU A 9 7.54 -3.05 -6.03
C GLU A 9 8.69 -3.37 -6.99
N SER A 10 8.44 -4.19 -8.00
CA SER A 10 9.45 -4.62 -9.00
C SER A 10 9.10 -4.21 -10.43
N ALA A 11 8.27 -3.17 -10.59
CA ALA A 11 7.70 -2.76 -11.88
C ALA A 11 8.50 -1.65 -12.60
N ASP A 12 9.78 -1.46 -12.30
CA ASP A 12 10.59 -0.40 -12.90
C ASP A 12 10.57 -0.43 -14.44
N GLU A 13 10.56 -1.62 -15.03
CA GLU A 13 10.51 -1.81 -16.48
C GLU A 13 9.20 -1.32 -17.12
N TYR A 14 8.11 -1.28 -16.36
CA TYR A 14 6.81 -0.81 -16.85
C TYR A 14 6.84 0.68 -17.18
N PHE A 15 7.68 1.44 -16.50
CA PHE A 15 7.73 2.90 -16.60
C PHE A 15 8.69 3.43 -17.69
N HIS A 16 9.14 2.58 -18.60
CA HIS A 16 9.94 3.02 -19.76
C HIS A 16 9.09 3.60 -20.90
N SER A 17 7.88 3.12 -21.09
CA SER A 17 6.95 3.60 -22.12
C SER A 17 5.48 3.37 -21.76
N LEU A 18 4.58 4.09 -22.44
CA LEU A 18 3.13 3.83 -22.29
C LEU A 18 2.76 2.41 -22.72
N TYR A 19 3.48 1.85 -23.69
CA TYR A 19 3.25 0.50 -24.14
C TYR A 19 3.70 -0.52 -23.10
N SER A 20 4.92 -0.36 -22.55
CA SER A 20 5.44 -1.24 -21.50
C SER A 20 4.55 -1.26 -20.27
N LEU A 21 4.06 -0.09 -19.82
CA LEU A 21 3.11 -0.04 -18.70
C LEU A 21 1.79 -0.73 -19.03
N ALA A 22 1.23 -0.48 -20.21
CA ALA A 22 -0.04 -1.12 -20.59
C ALA A 22 0.11 -2.63 -20.73
N GLU A 23 1.22 -3.11 -21.28
CA GLU A 23 1.54 -4.53 -21.45
C GLU A 23 1.75 -5.21 -20.08
N GLY A 24 2.56 -4.62 -19.21
CA GLY A 24 2.77 -5.12 -17.84
C GLY A 24 1.44 -5.21 -17.06
N LEU A 25 0.61 -4.17 -17.12
CA LEU A 25 -0.72 -4.21 -16.49
C LEU A 25 -1.63 -5.29 -17.08
N VAL A 26 -1.53 -5.56 -18.38
CA VAL A 26 -2.31 -6.66 -19.00
C VAL A 26 -1.82 -8.02 -18.50
N MET A 27 -0.50 -8.20 -18.35
CA MET A 27 0.07 -9.43 -17.81
C MET A 27 -0.36 -9.65 -16.35
N ASP A 28 -0.10 -8.70 -15.47
CA ASP A 28 -0.40 -8.81 -14.03
C ASP A 28 -1.91 -9.00 -13.77
N ILE A 29 -2.76 -8.25 -14.46
CA ILE A 29 -4.21 -8.42 -14.37
C ILE A 29 -4.64 -9.78 -14.93
N GLY A 30 -4.00 -10.24 -16.01
CA GLY A 30 -4.24 -11.57 -16.58
C GLY A 30 -3.99 -12.68 -15.58
N ASP A 31 -2.88 -12.61 -14.85
CA ASP A 31 -2.51 -13.56 -13.80
C ASP A 31 -3.54 -13.53 -12.66
N CYS A 32 -3.93 -12.34 -12.18
CA CYS A 32 -4.99 -12.22 -11.18
C CYS A 32 -6.33 -12.80 -11.64
N LEU A 33 -6.70 -12.61 -12.90
CA LEU A 33 -7.95 -13.15 -13.45
C LEU A 33 -7.91 -14.68 -13.54
N GLN A 34 -6.75 -15.25 -13.85
CA GLN A 34 -6.55 -16.70 -13.92
C GLN A 34 -6.67 -17.33 -12.52
N GLU A 35 -6.08 -16.71 -11.50
CA GLU A 35 -6.17 -17.15 -10.10
C GLU A 35 -7.61 -17.12 -9.56
N GLN A 36 -8.45 -16.21 -10.06
CA GLN A 36 -9.83 -16.04 -9.61
C GLN A 36 -10.86 -16.84 -10.41
N GLU A 37 -10.40 -17.76 -11.25
CA GLU A 37 -11.24 -18.68 -12.01
C GLU A 37 -12.33 -17.99 -12.83
N VAL A 38 -12.01 -16.84 -13.44
CA VAL A 38 -12.94 -16.19 -14.38
C VAL A 38 -13.10 -17.03 -15.63
N SER A 39 -14.16 -16.79 -16.42
CA SER A 39 -14.44 -17.62 -17.59
C SER A 39 -13.32 -17.55 -18.64
N GLU A 40 -13.07 -18.66 -19.32
CA GLU A 40 -12.05 -18.75 -20.39
C GLU A 40 -12.27 -17.72 -21.50
N THR A 41 -13.51 -17.34 -21.75
CA THR A 41 -13.83 -16.31 -22.73
C THR A 41 -13.27 -14.95 -22.33
N ILE A 42 -13.40 -14.58 -21.06
CA ILE A 42 -12.86 -13.31 -20.51
C ILE A 42 -11.32 -13.35 -20.60
N LEU A 43 -10.70 -14.46 -20.18
CA LEU A 43 -9.24 -14.61 -20.23
C LEU A 43 -8.72 -14.50 -21.67
N LYS A 44 -9.40 -15.10 -22.63
CA LYS A 44 -9.02 -15.04 -24.04
C LYS A 44 -9.11 -13.60 -24.59
N GLU A 45 -10.20 -12.89 -24.32
CA GLU A 45 -10.36 -11.49 -24.73
C GLU A 45 -9.34 -10.58 -24.02
N TRP A 46 -9.05 -10.85 -22.76
CA TRP A 46 -8.06 -10.08 -21.99
C TRP A 46 -6.66 -10.23 -22.56
N ASN A 47 -6.25 -11.42 -22.94
CA ASN A 47 -4.91 -11.74 -23.45
C ASN A 47 -4.70 -11.38 -24.93
N GLU A 48 -5.69 -10.80 -25.63
CA GLU A 48 -5.45 -10.27 -26.96
C GLU A 48 -4.39 -9.15 -26.95
N PRO A 49 -3.58 -9.01 -28.00
CA PRO A 49 -2.51 -8.03 -28.04
C PRO A 49 -3.04 -6.59 -27.96
N LEU A 50 -2.25 -5.71 -27.34
CA LEU A 50 -2.51 -4.28 -27.30
C LEU A 50 -2.14 -3.61 -28.64
N SER A 51 -2.76 -2.47 -28.90
CA SER A 51 -2.36 -1.60 -30.00
C SER A 51 -1.05 -0.88 -29.63
N GLU A 52 0.03 -1.08 -30.38
CA GLU A 52 1.29 -0.37 -30.19
C GLU A 52 1.14 1.14 -30.34
N ARG A 53 0.28 1.59 -31.29
CA ARG A 53 0.08 3.01 -31.56
C ARG A 53 -0.71 3.73 -30.47
N PHE A 54 -1.66 3.04 -29.82
CA PHE A 54 -2.58 3.62 -28.80
C PHE A 54 -2.74 2.68 -27.59
N PRO A 55 -1.65 2.38 -26.85
CA PRO A 55 -1.67 1.35 -25.81
C PRO A 55 -2.65 1.68 -24.67
N MET A 56 -2.65 2.93 -24.17
CA MET A 56 -3.58 3.33 -23.09
C MET A 56 -5.06 3.25 -23.51
N ARG A 57 -5.38 3.61 -24.76
CA ARG A 57 -6.72 3.46 -25.29
C ARG A 57 -7.13 1.99 -25.41
N SER A 58 -6.22 1.16 -25.87
CA SER A 58 -6.41 -0.30 -25.96
C SER A 58 -6.66 -0.91 -24.59
N LEU A 59 -5.85 -0.56 -23.61
CA LEU A 59 -6.03 -0.95 -22.20
C LEU A 59 -7.40 -0.49 -21.68
N GLY A 60 -7.81 0.75 -21.94
CA GLY A 60 -9.11 1.28 -21.55
C GLY A 60 -10.28 0.46 -22.11
N ILE A 61 -10.18 0.00 -23.36
CA ILE A 61 -11.21 -0.87 -24.00
C ILE A 61 -11.23 -2.23 -23.30
N LYS A 62 -10.07 -2.83 -23.03
CA LYS A 62 -9.97 -4.11 -22.30
C LYS A 62 -10.63 -4.01 -20.91
N ILE A 63 -10.36 -2.94 -20.17
CA ILE A 63 -10.98 -2.68 -18.85
C ILE A 63 -12.51 -2.60 -19.00
N SER A 64 -13.04 -1.88 -20.03
CA SER A 64 -14.48 -1.81 -20.26
C SER A 64 -15.09 -3.19 -20.54
N ASN A 65 -14.44 -3.99 -21.38
CA ASN A 65 -14.91 -5.33 -21.74
C ASN A 65 -14.87 -6.26 -20.53
N LEU A 66 -13.78 -6.26 -19.75
CA LEU A 66 -13.67 -7.02 -18.52
C LEU A 66 -14.83 -6.70 -17.56
N CYS A 67 -15.01 -5.41 -17.25
CA CYS A 67 -16.04 -4.98 -16.30
C CYS A 67 -17.48 -5.21 -16.81
N ARG A 68 -17.68 -5.29 -18.12
CA ARG A 68 -18.98 -5.59 -18.72
C ARG A 68 -19.32 -7.06 -18.73
N ASN A 69 -18.31 -7.90 -19.03
CA ASN A 69 -18.49 -9.33 -19.25
C ASN A 69 -18.34 -10.14 -17.95
N CYS A 70 -17.74 -9.54 -16.91
CA CYS A 70 -17.60 -10.17 -15.61
C CYS A 70 -18.94 -10.13 -14.85
N GLU A 71 -19.40 -11.28 -14.34
CA GLU A 71 -20.63 -11.37 -13.53
C GLU A 71 -20.51 -10.62 -12.20
N LYS A 72 -19.32 -10.62 -11.64
CA LYS A 72 -19.00 -9.94 -10.39
C LYS A 72 -18.38 -8.57 -10.69
N LYS A 73 -18.60 -7.62 -9.78
CA LYS A 73 -17.94 -6.31 -9.85
C LYS A 73 -16.44 -6.46 -9.64
N VAL A 74 -15.65 -5.76 -10.44
CA VAL A 74 -14.18 -5.81 -10.42
C VAL A 74 -13.64 -4.67 -9.60
N VAL A 75 -12.70 -4.97 -8.70
CA VAL A 75 -11.95 -4.00 -7.88
C VAL A 75 -10.48 -4.10 -8.24
N LEU A 76 -9.84 -2.96 -8.48
CA LEU A 76 -8.40 -2.87 -8.72
C LEU A 76 -7.70 -2.33 -7.47
N MET A 77 -6.70 -3.03 -7.00
CA MET A 77 -5.82 -2.63 -5.90
C MET A 77 -4.39 -2.59 -6.42
N ILE A 78 -3.68 -1.49 -6.17
CA ILE A 78 -2.27 -1.34 -6.58
C ILE A 78 -1.49 -0.85 -5.36
N ASP A 79 -0.50 -1.63 -4.95
CA ASP A 79 0.43 -1.29 -3.88
C ASP A 79 1.73 -0.69 -4.43
N GLU A 80 2.48 0.00 -3.58
CA GLU A 80 3.78 0.62 -3.89
C GLU A 80 3.70 1.66 -5.05
N VAL A 81 2.58 2.38 -5.16
CA VAL A 81 2.38 3.35 -6.25
C VAL A 81 3.35 4.54 -6.21
N ASP A 82 3.98 4.79 -5.08
CA ASP A 82 4.95 5.87 -4.90
C ASP A 82 6.27 5.64 -5.63
N LYS A 83 6.65 4.40 -5.90
CA LYS A 83 7.83 4.07 -6.74
C LYS A 83 7.71 4.63 -8.16
N SER A 84 6.49 4.79 -8.64
CA SER A 84 6.18 5.35 -9.96
C SER A 84 5.73 6.82 -9.93
N SER A 85 5.68 7.44 -8.76
CA SER A 85 4.98 8.71 -8.50
C SER A 85 5.50 9.91 -9.28
N ASP A 86 6.79 9.96 -9.60
CA ASP A 86 7.42 11.01 -10.39
C ASP A 86 7.39 10.73 -11.91
N ASN A 87 6.73 9.65 -12.33
CA ASN A 87 6.75 9.19 -13.72
C ASN A 87 5.52 9.65 -14.51
N GLN A 88 5.74 10.36 -15.62
CA GLN A 88 4.69 10.86 -16.51
C GLN A 88 3.83 9.73 -17.11
N ILE A 89 4.39 8.54 -17.25
CA ILE A 89 3.71 7.35 -17.79
C ILE A 89 2.64 6.88 -16.78
N PHE A 90 2.98 6.85 -15.49
CA PHE A 90 2.01 6.53 -14.44
C PHE A 90 0.88 7.58 -14.36
N LEU A 91 1.21 8.85 -14.48
CA LEU A 91 0.20 9.92 -14.52
C LEU A 91 -0.76 9.75 -15.70
N SER A 92 -0.29 9.24 -16.84
CA SER A 92 -1.14 8.94 -18.00
C SER A 92 -2.12 7.78 -17.68
N PHE A 93 -1.68 6.78 -16.94
CA PHE A 93 -2.56 5.71 -16.47
C PHE A 93 -3.61 6.22 -15.46
N LEU A 94 -3.21 7.05 -14.51
CA LEU A 94 -4.17 7.72 -13.61
C LEU A 94 -5.19 8.56 -14.39
N GLY A 95 -4.73 9.24 -15.44
CA GLY A 95 -5.60 9.98 -16.37
C GLY A 95 -6.63 9.09 -17.05
N LEU A 96 -6.21 7.89 -17.50
CA LEU A 96 -7.11 6.89 -18.08
C LEU A 96 -8.17 6.43 -17.06
N LEU A 97 -7.77 6.09 -15.85
CA LEU A 97 -8.70 5.66 -14.80
C LEU A 97 -9.72 6.76 -14.46
N ARG A 98 -9.25 8.01 -14.38
CA ARG A 98 -10.13 9.18 -14.17
C ARG A 98 -11.10 9.36 -15.30
N GLU A 99 -10.66 9.29 -16.57
CA GLU A 99 -11.54 9.42 -17.73
C GLU A 99 -12.64 8.35 -17.69
N LYS A 100 -12.29 7.10 -17.42
CA LYS A 100 -13.24 5.99 -17.30
C LYS A 100 -14.26 6.22 -16.20
N TYR A 101 -13.83 6.70 -15.03
CA TYR A 101 -14.72 7.04 -13.93
C TYR A 101 -15.72 8.15 -14.33
N LEU A 102 -15.26 9.23 -14.94
CA LEU A 102 -16.12 10.33 -15.37
C LEU A 102 -17.12 9.90 -16.46
N ARG A 103 -16.69 9.03 -17.40
CA ARG A 103 -17.58 8.45 -18.42
C ARG A 103 -18.61 7.50 -17.82
N TRP A 104 -18.23 6.74 -16.80
CA TRP A 104 -19.15 5.89 -16.05
C TRP A 104 -20.22 6.71 -15.34
N GLN A 105 -19.86 7.81 -14.68
CA GLN A 105 -20.82 8.73 -14.07
C GLN A 105 -21.84 9.29 -15.06
N GLN A 106 -21.44 9.45 -16.32
CA GLN A 106 -22.31 9.90 -17.41
C GLN A 106 -23.12 8.77 -18.06
N GLY A 107 -23.00 7.53 -17.58
CA GLY A 107 -23.63 6.36 -18.16
C GLY A 107 -23.09 5.96 -19.54
N LYS A 108 -21.90 6.46 -19.93
CA LYS A 108 -21.29 6.24 -21.26
C LYS A 108 -20.27 5.11 -21.30
N ASP A 109 -19.87 4.59 -20.15
CA ASP A 109 -18.87 3.52 -20.06
C ASP A 109 -19.11 2.67 -18.80
N VAL A 110 -18.40 1.54 -18.72
CA VAL A 110 -18.28 0.71 -17.53
C VAL A 110 -16.81 0.64 -17.11
N THR A 111 -16.56 0.57 -15.80
CA THR A 111 -15.20 0.56 -15.25
C THR A 111 -15.17 -0.19 -13.92
N PHE A 112 -14.03 -0.25 -13.30
CA PHE A 112 -13.85 -0.84 -11.97
C PHE A 112 -14.86 -0.27 -10.96
N GLN A 113 -15.36 -1.12 -10.07
CA GLN A 113 -16.22 -0.72 -8.96
C GLN A 113 -15.49 0.22 -8.01
N SER A 114 -14.20 -0.08 -7.79
CA SER A 114 -13.29 0.74 -6.99
C SER A 114 -11.87 0.57 -7.51
N VAL A 115 -11.06 1.61 -7.35
CA VAL A 115 -9.61 1.57 -7.51
C VAL A 115 -9.00 2.02 -6.19
N ILE A 116 -8.17 1.18 -5.58
CA ILE A 116 -7.48 1.43 -4.32
C ILE A 116 -5.99 1.53 -4.64
N LEU A 117 -5.39 2.65 -4.29
CA LEU A 117 -3.96 2.89 -4.45
C LEU A 117 -3.33 2.98 -3.07
N ALA A 118 -2.32 2.18 -2.81
CA ALA A 118 -1.54 2.20 -1.58
C ALA A 118 -0.09 2.60 -1.88
N GLY A 119 0.52 3.36 -0.98
CA GLY A 119 1.88 3.85 -1.08
C GLY A 119 2.19 4.81 0.06
N VAL A 120 3.47 5.19 0.18
CA VAL A 120 3.94 6.07 1.27
C VAL A 120 3.50 7.52 1.08
N TYR A 121 3.33 7.97 -0.17
CA TYR A 121 2.99 9.35 -0.48
C TYR A 121 1.56 9.50 -1.00
N ASP A 122 0.91 10.60 -0.64
CA ASP A 122 -0.41 10.93 -1.15
C ASP A 122 -0.37 11.20 -2.67
N VAL A 123 -1.02 10.33 -3.43
CA VAL A 123 -1.13 10.42 -4.90
C VAL A 123 -1.78 11.74 -5.35
N LYS A 124 -2.61 12.39 -4.51
CA LYS A 124 -3.21 13.70 -4.79
C LYS A 124 -2.18 14.82 -4.87
N THR A 125 -1.06 14.67 -4.18
CA THR A 125 0.01 15.67 -4.12
C THR A 125 1.05 15.51 -5.23
N LEU A 126 0.93 14.48 -6.07
CA LEU A 126 1.84 14.26 -7.19
C LEU A 126 1.80 15.47 -8.13
N LYS A 127 2.87 16.25 -8.09
CA LYS A 127 3.07 17.38 -9.00
C LYS A 127 3.67 16.85 -10.29
N ILE A 128 3.01 17.12 -11.39
CA ILE A 128 3.65 16.96 -12.70
C ILE A 128 4.83 17.93 -12.72
N LYS A 129 6.05 17.41 -12.66
CA LYS A 129 7.26 18.22 -12.94
C LYS A 129 7.22 18.55 -14.41
N MET A 130 6.72 19.74 -14.74
CA MET A 130 6.83 20.31 -16.09
C MET A 130 8.23 20.91 -16.26
N HIS A 131 8.63 21.11 -17.52
CA HIS A 131 9.94 21.66 -17.87
C HIS A 131 10.26 22.94 -17.09
N PRO A 132 11.58 23.23 -16.84
CA PRO A 132 11.99 24.43 -16.14
C PRO A 132 11.46 25.67 -16.87
N GLY A 133 10.53 26.41 -16.25
CA GLY A 133 9.97 27.65 -16.80
C GLY A 133 8.43 27.69 -16.93
N GLU A 134 7.71 26.59 -16.75
CA GLU A 134 6.25 26.63 -16.76
C GLU A 134 5.71 26.54 -15.33
N GLU A 135 4.90 27.52 -14.94
CA GLU A 135 4.15 27.47 -13.68
C GLU A 135 3.18 26.28 -13.69
N SER A 136 3.28 25.41 -12.68
CA SER A 136 2.46 24.20 -12.54
C SER A 136 0.99 24.57 -12.33
N LYS A 137 0.22 24.65 -13.40
CA LYS A 137 -1.24 24.86 -13.39
C LYS A 137 -2.06 23.57 -13.43
N TYR A 138 -1.43 22.40 -13.39
CA TYR A 138 -2.17 21.14 -13.47
C TYR A 138 -2.28 20.48 -12.09
N ASN A 139 -3.51 20.42 -11.59
CA ASN A 139 -3.87 19.56 -10.45
C ASN A 139 -3.62 18.10 -10.86
N SER A 140 -3.17 17.28 -9.90
CA SER A 140 -3.06 15.84 -10.08
C SER A 140 -4.32 15.29 -10.77
N PRO A 141 -4.18 14.39 -11.77
CA PRO A 141 -5.35 13.75 -12.38
C PRO A 141 -6.18 12.97 -11.36
N TRP A 142 -5.62 12.72 -10.16
CA TRP A 142 -6.27 11.97 -9.09
C TRP A 142 -7.00 12.82 -8.05
N ASN A 143 -7.32 14.08 -8.35
CA ASN A 143 -8.11 14.96 -7.46
C ASN A 143 -9.56 14.48 -7.21
N ILE A 144 -9.98 13.38 -7.84
CA ILE A 144 -11.27 12.70 -7.65
C ILE A 144 -11.19 11.61 -6.56
N ALA A 145 -10.00 11.29 -6.05
CA ALA A 145 -9.84 10.25 -5.04
C ALA A 145 -10.53 10.66 -3.72
N ALA A 146 -11.26 9.72 -3.14
CA ALA A 146 -11.71 9.82 -1.77
C ALA A 146 -10.57 9.43 -0.82
N ASP A 147 -10.50 10.08 0.34
CA ASP A 147 -9.56 9.67 1.38
C ASP A 147 -10.03 8.36 2.02
N PHE A 148 -9.11 7.43 2.17
CA PHE A 148 -9.36 6.21 2.91
C PHE A 148 -8.91 6.46 4.35
N THR A 149 -9.85 6.90 5.19
CA THR A 149 -9.60 7.26 6.59
C THR A 149 -9.88 6.09 7.51
N LEU A 150 -9.16 5.00 7.34
CA LEU A 150 -9.19 3.89 8.29
C LEU A 150 -8.05 4.10 9.30
N ASP A 151 -8.40 4.21 10.57
CA ASP A 151 -7.41 4.19 11.64
C ASP A 151 -6.94 2.75 11.86
N MET A 152 -5.68 2.48 11.52
CA MET A 152 -5.01 1.19 11.68
C MET A 152 -4.14 1.15 12.94
N SER A 153 -4.21 2.18 13.78
CA SER A 153 -3.45 2.24 15.03
C SER A 153 -3.96 1.20 16.03
N PHE A 154 -3.04 0.55 16.73
CA PHE A 154 -3.38 -0.33 17.84
C PHE A 154 -3.91 0.49 19.02
N SER A 155 -5.01 0.05 19.60
CA SER A 155 -5.44 0.52 20.91
C SER A 155 -4.53 -0.04 22.01
N THR A 156 -4.62 0.51 23.21
CA THR A 156 -3.93 -0.06 24.37
C THR A 156 -4.36 -1.51 24.62
N ASP A 157 -5.63 -1.85 24.37
CA ASP A 157 -6.15 -3.22 24.53
C ASP A 157 -5.57 -4.20 23.50
N ASP A 158 -5.32 -3.76 22.26
CA ASP A 158 -4.64 -4.56 21.25
C ASP A 158 -3.20 -4.85 21.66
N ILE A 159 -2.48 -3.85 22.19
CA ILE A 159 -1.11 -4.01 22.71
C ILE A 159 -1.11 -4.95 23.91
N ILE A 160 -2.08 -4.84 24.84
CA ILE A 160 -2.25 -5.77 25.97
C ILE A 160 -2.41 -7.20 25.46
N SER A 161 -3.24 -7.42 24.45
CA SER A 161 -3.48 -8.75 23.89
C SER A 161 -2.20 -9.33 23.29
N MET A 162 -1.47 -8.55 22.50
CA MET A 162 -0.19 -8.93 21.91
C MET A 162 0.88 -9.26 23.00
N LEU A 163 1.00 -8.42 24.02
CA LEU A 163 1.98 -8.65 25.10
C LEU A 163 1.61 -9.81 26.01
N ARG A 164 0.32 -10.12 26.15
CA ARG A 164 -0.13 -11.31 26.89
C ARG A 164 0.31 -12.58 26.19
N GLU A 165 0.11 -12.67 24.88
CA GLU A 165 0.54 -13.79 24.06
C GLU A 165 2.06 -13.98 24.16
N TYR A 166 2.82 -12.89 24.00
CA TYR A 166 4.28 -12.90 24.19
C TYR A 166 4.70 -13.37 25.61
N SER A 167 4.01 -12.86 26.65
CA SER A 167 4.29 -13.23 28.06
C SER A 167 4.06 -14.72 28.31
N GLU A 168 3.04 -15.30 27.71
CA GLU A 168 2.72 -16.74 27.81
C GLU A 168 3.75 -17.59 27.05
N ASP A 169 4.13 -17.21 25.83
CA ASP A 169 5.07 -17.94 24.97
C ASP A 169 6.49 -18.00 25.57
N TYR A 170 6.94 -16.90 26.14
CA TYR A 170 8.30 -16.77 26.68
C TYR A 170 8.38 -16.89 28.21
N VAL A 171 7.24 -17.11 28.87
CA VAL A 171 7.14 -17.22 30.34
C VAL A 171 7.76 -15.98 31.04
N VAL A 172 7.38 -14.80 30.60
CA VAL A 172 7.88 -13.53 31.12
C VAL A 172 6.85 -12.89 32.04
N ASP A 173 7.22 -12.72 33.31
CA ASP A 173 6.40 -11.99 34.29
C ASP A 173 6.66 -10.48 34.12
N MET A 174 5.70 -9.77 33.52
CA MET A 174 5.75 -8.31 33.28
C MET A 174 4.43 -7.63 33.67
N ASN A 175 4.50 -6.36 34.01
CA ASN A 175 3.29 -5.56 34.22
C ASN A 175 2.69 -5.14 32.86
N ILE A 176 1.94 -6.06 32.21
CA ILE A 176 1.40 -5.86 30.87
C ILE A 176 0.61 -4.56 30.73
N PRO A 177 -0.34 -4.20 31.63
CA PRO A 177 -1.07 -2.95 31.49
C PRO A 177 -0.20 -1.70 31.49
N ASP A 178 0.79 -1.62 32.36
CA ASP A 178 1.70 -0.47 32.47
C ASP A 178 2.63 -0.36 31.25
N ILE A 179 3.18 -1.49 30.81
CA ILE A 179 4.05 -1.57 29.62
C ILE A 179 3.25 -1.22 28.35
N SER A 180 2.04 -1.75 28.19
CA SER A 180 1.17 -1.47 27.05
C SER A 180 0.80 0.01 26.97
N GLN A 181 0.42 0.60 28.09
CA GLN A 181 0.10 2.04 28.13
C GLN A 181 1.32 2.88 27.76
N MET A 182 2.49 2.53 28.27
CA MET A 182 3.72 3.24 27.95
C MET A 182 4.10 3.12 26.48
N ILE A 183 3.98 1.93 25.86
CA ILE A 183 4.18 1.75 24.42
C ILE A 183 3.20 2.63 23.63
N TYR A 184 1.92 2.64 24.01
CA TYR A 184 0.91 3.47 23.36
C TYR A 184 1.24 4.96 23.46
N ASP A 185 1.65 5.45 24.64
CA ASP A 185 1.99 6.86 24.85
C ASP A 185 3.14 7.36 23.96
N TYR A 186 4.09 6.47 23.62
CA TYR A 186 5.23 6.80 22.74
C TYR A 186 4.94 6.59 21.25
N THR A 187 3.99 5.73 20.91
CA THR A 187 3.75 5.33 19.52
C THR A 187 2.43 5.81 18.96
N SER A 188 1.51 6.26 19.82
CA SER A 188 0.09 6.49 19.50
C SER A 188 -0.54 5.27 18.80
N GLY A 189 -0.05 4.07 19.14
CA GLY A 189 -0.51 2.82 18.55
C GLY A 189 -0.03 2.55 17.12
N TYR A 190 0.89 3.36 16.56
CA TYR A 190 1.38 3.12 15.20
C TYR A 190 2.03 1.74 15.08
N PRO A 191 1.50 0.79 14.26
CA PRO A 191 1.86 -0.62 14.32
C PRO A 191 3.36 -0.92 14.17
N TYR A 192 4.01 -0.22 13.23
CA TYR A 192 5.44 -0.36 13.02
C TYR A 192 6.26 0.04 14.26
N LEU A 193 5.92 1.17 14.89
CA LEU A 193 6.63 1.64 16.08
C LEU A 193 6.39 0.74 17.28
N VAL A 194 5.17 0.23 17.46
CA VAL A 194 4.83 -0.74 18.51
C VAL A 194 5.67 -1.98 18.34
N SER A 195 5.66 -2.60 17.17
CA SER A 195 6.46 -3.80 16.87
C SER A 195 7.95 -3.54 17.00
N LYS A 196 8.43 -2.39 16.51
CA LYS A 196 9.86 -2.03 16.56
C LYS A 196 10.37 -1.85 17.99
N ILE A 197 9.60 -1.20 18.86
CA ILE A 197 9.96 -1.07 20.28
C ILE A 197 10.04 -2.45 20.94
N CYS A 198 9.03 -3.30 20.75
CA CYS A 198 9.02 -4.66 21.29
C CYS A 198 10.22 -5.47 20.79
N GLN A 199 10.54 -5.40 19.51
CA GLN A 199 11.72 -6.02 18.91
C GLN A 199 13.01 -5.53 19.57
N LEU A 200 13.16 -4.22 19.74
CA LEU A 200 14.35 -3.64 20.37
C LEU A 200 14.52 -4.09 21.82
N VAL A 201 13.44 -4.20 22.60
CA VAL A 201 13.50 -4.73 23.96
C VAL A 201 14.05 -6.15 23.94
N ASP A 202 13.47 -7.04 23.11
CA ASP A 202 13.83 -8.46 23.11
C ASP A 202 15.22 -8.75 22.50
N GLU A 203 15.61 -8.04 21.42
CA GLU A 203 16.85 -8.31 20.69
C GLU A 203 18.05 -7.49 21.14
N ARG A 204 17.84 -6.30 21.72
CA ARG A 204 18.92 -5.35 21.99
C ARG A 204 19.05 -4.95 23.46
N ILE A 205 18.00 -5.06 24.25
CA ILE A 205 18.04 -4.73 25.69
C ILE A 205 18.26 -5.98 26.52
N VAL A 206 17.57 -7.07 26.24
CA VAL A 206 17.78 -8.37 26.88
C VAL A 206 19.24 -8.81 26.70
N GLY A 207 19.86 -9.24 27.79
CA GLY A 207 21.26 -9.73 27.80
C GLY A 207 22.32 -8.64 27.90
N THR A 208 21.96 -7.38 28.10
CA THR A 208 22.91 -6.32 28.44
C THR A 208 23.25 -6.34 29.92
N ASP A 209 24.36 -5.67 30.31
CA ASP A 209 24.81 -5.61 31.72
C ASP A 209 23.73 -5.10 32.68
N SER A 210 22.86 -4.21 32.21
CA SER A 210 21.76 -3.63 33.00
C SER A 210 20.49 -4.47 32.99
N PHE A 211 20.30 -5.37 32.02
CA PHE A 211 19.07 -6.15 31.80
C PHE A 211 19.45 -7.59 31.39
N SER A 212 19.84 -8.38 32.36
CA SER A 212 20.45 -9.71 32.15
C SER A 212 19.49 -10.75 31.57
N ASN A 213 18.19 -10.54 31.71
CA ASN A 213 17.15 -11.46 31.25
C ASN A 213 15.88 -10.68 30.78
N ARG A 214 14.90 -11.41 30.20
CA ARG A 214 13.65 -10.84 29.73
C ARG A 214 12.84 -10.13 30.81
N LYS A 215 12.79 -10.69 32.02
CA LYS A 215 12.06 -10.10 33.15
C LYS A 215 12.59 -8.72 33.51
N ASP A 216 13.93 -8.55 33.51
CA ASP A 216 14.58 -7.27 33.80
C ASP A 216 14.35 -6.26 32.66
N ALA A 217 14.37 -6.74 31.42
CA ALA A 217 14.21 -5.89 30.23
C ALA A 217 12.76 -5.43 29.98
N TRP A 218 11.76 -6.28 30.27
CA TRP A 218 10.35 -5.93 30.12
C TRP A 218 9.81 -5.16 31.33
N THR A 219 10.51 -4.07 31.64
CA THR A 219 10.21 -3.07 32.66
C THR A 219 10.13 -1.69 32.05
N ARG A 220 9.69 -0.68 32.82
CA ARG A 220 9.69 0.73 32.35
C ARG A 220 11.08 1.20 31.95
N GLU A 221 12.10 0.81 32.71
CA GLU A 221 13.50 1.17 32.46
C GLU A 221 14.04 0.56 31.17
N GLY A 222 13.77 -0.72 30.94
CA GLY A 222 14.19 -1.41 29.74
C GLY A 222 13.46 -0.87 28.49
N LEU A 223 12.16 -0.58 28.61
CA LEU A 223 11.39 0.06 27.54
C LEU A 223 11.94 1.45 27.18
N LEU A 224 12.29 2.28 28.19
CA LEU A 224 12.94 3.57 27.97
C LEU A 224 14.29 3.44 27.26
N ALA A 225 15.06 2.39 27.58
CA ALA A 225 16.32 2.11 26.91
C ALA A 225 16.09 1.77 25.42
N ALA A 226 15.09 0.96 25.10
CA ALA A 226 14.69 0.64 23.72
C ALA A 226 14.23 1.88 22.95
N ILE A 227 13.39 2.73 23.54
CA ILE A 227 12.93 3.99 22.94
C ILE A 227 14.10 4.93 22.63
N LYS A 228 15.08 5.02 23.52
CA LYS A 228 16.30 5.80 23.27
C LYS A 228 17.13 5.26 22.10
N LEU A 229 17.17 3.93 21.91
CA LEU A 229 17.82 3.33 20.75
C LEU A 229 17.08 3.68 19.46
N LEU A 230 15.76 3.55 19.46
CA LEU A 230 14.91 3.90 18.31
C LEU A 230 15.14 5.37 17.87
N SER A 231 15.18 6.29 18.84
CA SER A 231 15.42 7.72 18.56
C SER A 231 16.83 8.01 18.00
N LYS A 232 17.82 7.19 18.31
CA LYS A 232 19.17 7.32 17.74
C LYS A 232 19.24 6.77 16.33
N GLU A 233 18.60 5.65 16.06
CA GLU A 233 18.55 5.06 14.72
C GLU A 233 17.84 5.99 13.71
N SER A 234 16.74 6.65 14.12
CA SER A 234 16.02 7.61 13.27
C SER A 234 16.78 8.93 13.01
N ASN A 235 17.78 9.29 13.82
CA ASN A 235 18.62 10.46 13.58
C ASN A 235 19.86 10.17 12.70
N THR A 236 20.02 8.92 12.24
CA THR A 236 21.19 8.49 11.44
C THR A 236 20.81 8.27 9.96
N LEU A 237 19.53 8.50 9.60
CA LEU A 237 18.97 8.51 8.25
C LEU A 237 18.73 9.95 7.79
#